data_baeb6f261b8a77856fe43d0af4b605aa
#
_entry.id   baeb6f261b8a77856fe43d0af4b605aa
#
_cell.length_a   1.000
_cell.length_b   1.000
_cell.length_c   1.000
_cell.angle_alpha   90.00
_cell.angle_beta   90.00
_cell.angle_gamma   90.00
#
_symmetry.space_group_name_H-M   'P 1'
#
loop_
_entity.id
_entity.type
_entity.pdbx_description
1 polymer ?
#
loop_
_entity_poly.entity_id
_entity_poly.type
_entity_poly.pdbx_seq_one_letter_code
_entity_poly.pdbx_strand_id
1 'polypeptide(L)'
;MKSPTCPVCKNQLERIKRNLGAFEMCNMSFLVVCPGSIDEVKSVKRESDSPFPFIADTDLEIGNQMELTLRDNELYPSIFVLTKERTVRWMQKGRSYLYYGDEELKEALNCHNWI
;
A
#
# COMPACT_ATOMS: atom_id res chain seq x y z
N MET A 1 3.09 -3.39 -0.42
CA MET A 1 4.50 -3.41 0.05
C MET A 1 5.37 -4.24 -0.87
N LYS A 2 6.63 -3.88 -0.99
CA LYS A 2 7.59 -4.64 -1.81
C LYS A 2 7.83 -6.04 -1.25
N SER A 3 8.04 -6.15 0.06
CA SER A 3 8.28 -7.41 0.76
C SER A 3 8.00 -7.24 2.25
N PRO A 4 7.89 -8.34 3.01
CA PRO A 4 7.68 -8.26 4.46
C PRO A 4 8.86 -7.61 5.21
N THR A 5 10.04 -7.57 4.61
CA THR A 5 11.25 -7.03 5.24
C THR A 5 11.69 -5.67 4.74
N CYS A 6 10.91 -5.05 3.84
CA CYS A 6 11.26 -3.77 3.24
C CYS A 6 11.22 -2.63 4.27
N PRO A 7 12.36 -2.05 4.68
CA PRO A 7 12.37 -0.99 5.71
C PRO A 7 11.74 0.32 5.24
N VAL A 8 11.88 0.65 3.96
CA VAL A 8 11.25 1.85 3.38
C VAL A 8 9.72 1.71 3.41
N CYS A 9 9.21 0.53 3.09
CA CYS A 9 7.78 0.25 3.16
C CYS A 9 7.26 0.33 4.59
N LYS A 10 8.02 -0.18 5.56
CA LYS A 10 7.65 -0.09 6.97
C LYS A 10 7.59 1.35 7.46
N ASN A 11 8.56 2.18 7.05
CA ASN A 11 8.55 3.61 7.37
C ASN A 11 7.33 4.31 6.75
N GLN A 12 6.94 3.91 5.55
CA GLN A 12 5.77 4.46 4.90
C GLN A 12 4.48 4.09 5.65
N LEU A 13 4.38 2.87 6.17
CA LEU A 13 3.24 2.47 7.00
C LEU A 13 3.11 3.37 8.23
N GLU A 14 4.20 3.74 8.85
CA GLU A 14 4.20 4.66 9.99
C GLU A 14 3.66 6.03 9.60
N ARG A 15 4.07 6.56 8.45
CA ARG A 15 3.59 7.86 7.97
C ARG A 15 2.11 7.80 7.63
N ILE A 16 1.66 6.73 7.00
CA ILE A 16 0.24 6.52 6.69
C ILE A 16 -0.58 6.47 7.97
N LYS A 17 -0.10 5.73 8.96
CA LYS A 17 -0.77 5.62 10.26
C LYS A 17 -0.94 6.98 10.94
N ARG A 18 0.05 7.86 10.83
CA ARG A 18 -0.03 9.22 11.38
C ARG A 18 -1.05 10.10 10.65
N ASN A 19 -1.36 9.77 9.41
CA ASN A 19 -2.24 10.57 8.55
C ASN A 19 -3.62 9.94 8.34
N LEU A 20 -4.00 8.98 9.18
CA LEU A 20 -5.30 8.29 9.04
C LEU A 20 -6.50 9.25 9.07
N GLY A 21 -6.41 10.35 9.83
CA GLY A 21 -7.46 11.36 9.86
C GLY A 21 -7.76 11.97 8.50
N ALA A 22 -6.73 12.17 7.68
CA ALA A 22 -6.91 12.69 6.32
C ALA A 22 -7.65 11.69 5.43
N PHE A 23 -7.36 10.39 5.59
CA PHE A 23 -8.08 9.34 4.87
C PHE A 23 -9.55 9.30 5.27
N GLU A 24 -9.83 9.41 6.56
CA GLU A 24 -11.21 9.43 7.08
C GLU A 24 -11.99 10.62 6.55
N MET A 25 -11.37 11.79 6.46
CA MET A 25 -12.00 12.99 5.89
C MET A 25 -12.43 12.77 4.43
N CYS A 26 -11.71 11.94 3.69
CA CYS A 26 -12.04 11.56 2.32
C CYS A 26 -12.96 10.34 2.24
N ASN A 27 -13.44 9.85 3.37
CA ASN A 27 -14.25 8.63 3.46
C ASN A 27 -13.52 7.42 2.85
N MET A 28 -12.22 7.33 3.12
CA MET A 28 -11.36 6.26 2.60
C MET A 28 -11.00 5.27 3.69
N SER A 29 -10.91 4.01 3.31
CA SER A 29 -10.32 2.95 4.13
C SER A 29 -8.98 2.57 3.55
N PHE A 30 -8.06 2.14 4.40
CA PHE A 30 -6.73 1.73 3.99
C PHE A 30 -6.58 0.21 4.05
N LEU A 31 -5.84 -0.33 3.10
CA LEU A 31 -5.60 -1.76 2.98
C LEU A 31 -4.17 -1.96 2.48
N VAL A 32 -3.45 -2.90 3.06
CA VAL A 32 -2.08 -3.21 2.65
C VAL A 32 -2.05 -4.57 1.95
N VAL A 33 -1.39 -4.62 0.81
CA VAL A 33 -1.07 -5.86 0.10
C VAL A 33 0.42 -6.11 0.26
N CYS A 34 0.78 -7.26 0.79
CA CYS A 34 2.17 -7.62 1.08
C CYS A 34 2.44 -9.04 0.57
N PRO A 35 3.49 -9.25 -0.22
CA PRO A 35 3.87 -10.59 -0.62
C PRO A 35 4.44 -11.37 0.57
N GLY A 36 4.46 -12.68 0.48
CA GLY A 36 4.99 -13.54 1.52
C GLY A 36 3.93 -14.45 2.12
N SER A 37 4.33 -15.24 3.09
CA SER A 37 3.41 -16.14 3.78
C SER A 37 2.45 -15.37 4.69
N ILE A 38 1.35 -16.01 5.04
CA ILE A 38 0.39 -15.43 5.99
C ILE A 38 1.09 -15.08 7.31
N ASP A 39 1.97 -15.94 7.79
CA ASP A 39 2.69 -15.70 9.05
C ASP A 39 3.63 -14.49 8.96
N GLU A 40 4.36 -14.36 7.85
CA GLU A 40 5.22 -13.21 7.61
C GLU A 40 4.41 -11.90 7.60
N VAL A 41 3.29 -11.90 6.91
CA VAL A 41 2.44 -10.71 6.79
C VAL A 41 1.79 -10.37 8.13
N LYS A 42 1.37 -11.37 8.90
CA LYS A 42 0.87 -11.16 10.26
C LYS A 42 1.93 -10.53 11.16
N SER A 43 3.19 -10.95 11.02
CA SER A 43 4.30 -10.36 11.77
C SER A 43 4.50 -8.88 11.43
N VAL A 44 4.46 -8.53 10.15
CA VAL A 44 4.57 -7.13 9.71
C VAL A 44 3.46 -6.29 10.29
N LYS A 45 2.22 -6.77 10.23
CA LYS A 45 1.08 -6.05 10.79
C LYS A 45 1.25 -5.81 12.29
N ARG A 46 1.66 -6.85 13.02
CA ARG A 46 1.86 -6.76 14.47
C ARG A 46 2.98 -5.81 14.84
N GLU A 47 4.12 -5.93 14.17
CA GLU A 47 5.29 -5.08 14.42
C GLU A 47 5.03 -3.61 14.13
N SER A 48 4.27 -3.33 13.08
CA SER A 48 3.92 -1.96 12.70
C SER A 48 2.77 -1.39 13.53
N ASP A 49 2.10 -2.21 14.32
CA ASP A 49 0.90 -1.82 15.08
C ASP A 49 -0.12 -1.10 14.19
N SER A 50 -0.35 -1.64 13.01
CA SER A 50 -1.23 -1.03 12.01
C SER A 50 -2.69 -1.41 12.26
N PRO A 51 -3.62 -0.41 12.29
CA PRO A 51 -5.03 -0.67 12.57
C PRO A 51 -5.83 -1.13 11.34
N PHE A 52 -5.23 -1.17 10.18
CA PHE A 52 -5.90 -1.53 8.93
C PHE A 52 -5.58 -2.97 8.52
N PRO A 53 -6.43 -3.59 7.67
CA PRO A 53 -6.22 -4.97 7.25
C PRO A 53 -5.05 -5.12 6.29
N PHE A 54 -4.42 -6.30 6.33
CA PHE A 54 -3.36 -6.71 5.42
C PHE A 54 -3.82 -7.92 4.63
N ILE A 55 -3.46 -7.98 3.36
CA ILE A 55 -3.64 -9.15 2.52
C ILE A 55 -2.27 -9.77 2.25
N ALA A 56 -2.13 -11.06 2.53
CA ALA A 56 -0.94 -11.81 2.18
C ALA A 56 -1.07 -12.29 0.73
N ASP A 57 -0.35 -11.64 -0.17
CA ASP A 57 -0.35 -11.98 -1.59
C ASP A 57 0.73 -13.04 -1.86
N THR A 58 0.53 -14.23 -1.26
CA THR A 58 1.54 -15.30 -1.22
C THR A 58 1.97 -15.75 -2.61
N ASP A 59 1.01 -15.91 -3.52
CA ASP A 59 1.27 -16.38 -4.88
C ASP A 59 1.39 -15.21 -5.89
N LEU A 60 1.49 -13.99 -5.39
CA LEU A 60 1.59 -12.78 -6.21
C LEU A 60 0.41 -12.61 -7.18
N GLU A 61 -0.75 -13.13 -6.81
CA GLU A 61 -1.94 -13.07 -7.66
C GLU A 61 -2.37 -11.61 -7.88
N ILE A 62 -2.48 -10.84 -6.81
CA ILE A 62 -2.83 -9.43 -6.91
C ILE A 62 -1.73 -8.66 -7.64
N GLY A 63 -0.47 -8.93 -7.29
CA GLY A 63 0.66 -8.30 -7.94
C GLY A 63 0.66 -8.52 -9.45
N ASN A 64 0.40 -9.74 -9.88
CA ASN A 64 0.34 -10.06 -11.31
C ASN A 64 -0.85 -9.38 -12.01
N GLN A 65 -2.01 -9.37 -11.38
CA GLN A 65 -3.20 -8.71 -11.94
C GLN A 65 -3.00 -7.19 -12.10
N MET A 66 -2.27 -6.58 -11.17
CA MET A 66 -2.00 -5.14 -11.18
C MET A 66 -0.72 -4.77 -11.93
N GLU A 67 -0.03 -5.77 -12.51
CA GLU A 67 1.27 -5.58 -13.18
C GLU A 67 2.33 -4.98 -12.25
N LEU A 68 2.32 -5.39 -10.98
CA LEU A 68 3.22 -4.89 -9.96
C LEU A 68 4.26 -5.91 -9.49
N THR A 69 4.32 -7.09 -10.10
CA THR A 69 5.31 -8.10 -9.74
C THR A 69 6.69 -7.66 -10.21
N LEU A 70 7.63 -7.53 -9.26
CA LEU A 70 9.00 -7.12 -9.53
C LEU A 70 9.89 -8.32 -9.84
N ARG A 71 9.82 -9.33 -8.98
CA ARG A 71 10.55 -10.59 -9.10
C ARG A 71 9.90 -11.61 -8.18
N ASP A 72 10.46 -12.80 -8.07
CA ASP A 72 9.94 -13.84 -7.18
C ASP A 72 9.81 -13.30 -5.76
N ASN A 73 8.63 -13.42 -5.18
CA ASN A 73 8.30 -13.00 -3.82
C ASN A 73 8.45 -11.50 -3.55
N GLU A 74 8.50 -10.67 -4.60
CA GLU A 74 8.59 -9.21 -4.43
C GLU A 74 7.64 -8.47 -5.36
N LEU A 75 7.07 -7.37 -4.86
CA LEU A 75 6.24 -6.46 -5.61
C LEU A 75 6.94 -5.11 -5.77
N TYR A 76 6.62 -4.38 -6.84
CA TYR A 76 6.96 -2.96 -6.88
C TYR A 76 6.22 -2.26 -5.74
N PRO A 77 6.92 -1.51 -4.88
CA PRO A 77 6.24 -0.73 -3.85
C PRO A 77 5.37 0.31 -4.52
N SER A 78 4.08 0.29 -4.23
CA SER A 78 3.10 1.11 -4.93
C SER A 78 1.98 1.52 -4.01
N ILE A 79 1.35 2.64 -4.34
CA ILE A 79 0.13 3.09 -3.69
C ILE A 79 -0.91 3.32 -4.77
N PHE A 80 -2.11 2.86 -4.55
CA PHE A 80 -3.20 3.12 -5.48
C PHE A 80 -4.51 3.35 -4.74
N VAL A 81 -5.40 4.10 -5.38
CA VAL A 81 -6.73 4.39 -4.86
C VAL A 81 -7.75 3.67 -5.73
N LEU A 82 -8.59 2.88 -5.07
CA LEU A 82 -9.69 2.18 -5.75
C LEU A 82 -11.00 2.88 -5.47
N THR A 83 -11.87 2.92 -6.48
CA THR A 83 -13.26 3.34 -6.32
C THR A 83 -14.09 2.21 -5.73
N LYS A 84 -15.35 2.49 -5.38
CA LYS A 84 -16.30 1.47 -4.93
C LYS A 84 -16.55 0.42 -5.99
N GLU A 85 -16.40 0.78 -7.26
CA GLU A 85 -16.55 -0.12 -8.41
C GLU A 85 -15.28 -0.92 -8.69
N ARG A 86 -14.27 -0.82 -7.80
CA ARG A 86 -12.98 -1.53 -7.93
C ARG A 86 -12.15 -1.08 -9.13
N THR A 87 -12.33 0.16 -9.55
CA THR A 87 -11.54 0.78 -10.60
C THR A 87 -10.40 1.57 -9.99
N VAL A 88 -9.21 1.48 -10.57
CA VAL A 88 -8.07 2.28 -10.12
C VAL A 88 -8.29 3.72 -10.54
N ARG A 89 -8.42 4.61 -9.55
CA ARG A 89 -8.60 6.04 -9.76
C ARG A 89 -7.27 6.77 -9.87
N TRP A 90 -6.28 6.30 -9.12
CA TRP A 90 -4.96 6.89 -9.07
C TRP A 90 -3.98 5.80 -8.67
N MET A 91 -2.79 5.86 -9.22
CA MET A 91 -1.73 4.93 -8.86
C MET A 91 -0.37 5.60 -8.97
N GLN A 92 0.50 5.32 -8.01
CA GLN A 92 1.90 5.63 -8.10
C GLN A 92 2.70 4.36 -7.86
N LYS A 93 3.42 3.94 -8.90
CA LYS A 93 4.29 2.78 -8.85
C LYS A 93 5.69 3.23 -8.47
N GLY A 94 6.21 2.71 -7.37
CA GLY A 94 7.56 3.01 -6.93
C GLY A 94 8.60 2.27 -7.75
N ARG A 95 9.87 2.65 -7.58
CA ARG A 95 11.00 1.93 -8.16
C ARG A 95 11.36 0.74 -7.28
N SER A 96 12.09 -0.23 -7.83
CA SER A 96 12.41 -1.47 -7.14
C SER A 96 13.13 -1.28 -5.80
N TYR A 97 13.83 -0.19 -5.62
CA TYR A 97 14.62 0.09 -4.40
C TYR A 97 14.51 1.53 -3.91
N LEU A 98 13.88 2.43 -4.66
CA LEU A 98 13.77 3.83 -4.28
C LEU A 98 12.39 4.13 -3.71
N TYR A 99 12.41 4.94 -2.65
CA TYR A 99 11.22 5.51 -2.09
C TYR A 99 10.62 6.54 -3.05
N TYR A 100 9.31 6.63 -3.08
CA TYR A 100 8.57 7.66 -3.79
C TYR A 100 7.73 8.43 -2.77
N GLY A 101 7.58 9.72 -3.02
CA GLY A 101 7.25 10.67 -2.00
C GLY A 101 5.83 10.64 -1.45
N ASP A 102 5.70 11.17 -0.24
CA ASP A 102 4.42 11.39 0.40
C ASP A 102 3.65 12.56 -0.24
N GLU A 103 4.35 13.43 -0.96
CA GLU A 103 3.71 14.61 -1.56
C GLU A 103 2.67 14.22 -2.61
N GLU A 104 2.99 13.22 -3.43
CA GLU A 104 2.07 12.71 -4.42
C GLU A 104 0.85 12.06 -3.77
N LEU A 105 1.06 11.38 -2.64
CA LEU A 105 -0.04 10.81 -1.87
C LEU A 105 -0.91 11.91 -1.26
N LYS A 106 -0.31 12.95 -0.70
CA LYS A 106 -1.04 14.07 -0.14
C LYS A 106 -1.87 14.78 -1.22
N GLU A 107 -1.31 14.94 -2.40
CA GLU A 107 -2.03 15.53 -3.53
C GLU A 107 -3.20 14.65 -3.95
N ALA A 108 -2.99 13.34 -4.01
CA ALA A 108 -4.05 12.38 -4.32
C ALA A 108 -5.16 12.37 -3.28
N LEU A 109 -4.84 12.70 -2.02
CA LEU A 109 -5.81 12.79 -0.92
C LEU A 109 -6.58 14.09 -0.90
N ASN A 110 -6.33 15.01 -1.82
CA ASN A 110 -7.10 16.24 -1.94
C ASN A 110 -8.48 15.91 -2.52
N CYS A 111 -9.30 15.26 -1.71
CA CYS A 111 -10.53 14.61 -2.17
C CYS A 111 -11.64 15.57 -2.61
N HIS A 112 -11.55 16.85 -2.26
CA HIS A 112 -12.53 17.81 -2.77
C HIS A 112 -12.36 18.09 -4.26
N ASN A 113 -11.25 17.68 -4.86
CA ASN A 113 -11.04 17.72 -6.30
C ASN A 113 -11.58 16.47 -7.01
N TRP A 114 -12.06 15.49 -6.25
CA TRP A 114 -12.61 14.25 -6.81
C TRP A 114 -14.09 14.46 -7.17
N ILE A 115 -14.38 14.19 -8.39
CA ILE A 115 -15.75 14.33 -8.93
C ILE A 115 -16.40 12.97 -9.10
#